data_42b84237dbdaed59e435e2a4e3ce37d7
#
_entry.id   42b84237dbdaed59e435e2a4e3ce37d7
#
_cell.length_a   1.000
_cell.length_b   1.000
_cell.length_c   1.000
_cell.angle_alpha   90.00
_cell.angle_beta   90.00
_cell.angle_gamma   90.00
#
_symmetry.space_group_name_H-M   'P 1'
#
loop_
_entity.id
_entity.type
_entity.pdbx_description
1 polymer ?
#
loop_
_entity_poly.entity_id
_entity_poly.type
_entity_poly.pdbx_seq_one_letter_code
_entity_poly.pdbx_strand_id
1 'polypeptide(L)'
;RFSKTYLRWMENVHDWCISRQLWWGHRIPAFYCEDCGEMTVSKTDVCTCPKCGGTHIHQEEDVLDTWFSSALWPFSTLGWPDKTKELEYFYPTSTLVTGYDIIFFWVARMIFSGVEHMGETPFKTVYIHGLVRDAQGRKMSKSLGNGIDPLEVIDQYGADALRFTLATGNSPGNDMRFSDERVQASRNFCNKIWNASRFIQMNLTIDKDKAVELPAELALEDKWIISKFNTLVADVTRNIDQYELGLAASKLNDFIWENFCDWYIEIAKTRLQTGDENVQKVLCYVLSGAMQLLHPFMPFITETIWQALPHEGPSVMVSKWPEYDEKLRFSVEEAQMESLMDAVRAIRNRRAEMNVPPSKKAKVLILTEKKDTFSAGAGFFPKLAYASEIELIDAVPADAAKMASVVTGDAQIYMPMGDLIDFEAERARLGKEKKKVEDDIAFVMKKLNNPKFVDKAPENVVAAEREKADKLREHLAKLEESIAALG
;
A
#
# COMPACT_ATOMS: atom_id res chain seq x y z
N ARG A 1 -8.92 21.63 -8.94
CA ARG A 1 -8.25 22.61 -8.06
C ARG A 1 -7.17 23.34 -8.84
N PHE A 2 -6.16 22.66 -9.32
CA PHE A 2 -4.97 23.28 -9.96
C PHE A 2 -5.27 23.98 -11.28
N SER A 3 -6.20 23.48 -12.11
CA SER A 3 -6.60 24.15 -13.35
C SER A 3 -7.17 25.56 -13.11
N LYS A 4 -8.02 25.72 -12.08
CA LYS A 4 -8.54 27.05 -11.71
C LYS A 4 -7.43 27.99 -11.24
N THR A 5 -6.47 27.47 -10.45
CA THR A 5 -5.34 28.24 -9.96
C THR A 5 -4.42 28.67 -11.09
N TYR A 6 -4.14 27.77 -12.03
CA TYR A 6 -3.36 28.02 -13.23
C TYR A 6 -4.00 29.10 -14.12
N LEU A 7 -5.29 28.94 -14.48
CA LEU A 7 -6.01 29.90 -15.33
C LEU A 7 -6.05 31.29 -14.70
N ARG A 8 -6.36 31.39 -13.39
CA ARG A 8 -6.37 32.65 -12.68
C ARG A 8 -5.00 33.37 -12.72
N TRP A 9 -3.93 32.61 -12.65
CA TRP A 9 -2.58 33.17 -12.74
C TRP A 9 -2.28 33.63 -14.15
N MET A 10 -2.66 32.86 -15.18
CA MET A 10 -2.47 33.23 -16.59
C MET A 10 -3.26 34.48 -16.99
N GLU A 11 -4.49 34.63 -16.49
CA GLU A 11 -5.33 35.81 -16.72
C GLU A 11 -4.74 37.09 -16.09
N ASN A 12 -3.90 36.94 -15.08
CA ASN A 12 -3.26 38.03 -14.34
C ASN A 12 -1.73 37.98 -14.39
N VAL A 13 -1.18 37.44 -15.46
CA VAL A 13 0.27 37.32 -15.60
C VAL A 13 0.94 38.68 -15.72
N HIS A 14 2.06 38.89 -15.02
CA HIS A 14 2.86 40.11 -15.05
C HIS A 14 4.12 39.89 -15.88
N ASP A 15 4.78 41.04 -16.23
CA ASP A 15 6.06 41.01 -16.88
C ASP A 15 7.09 40.19 -16.08
N TRP A 16 7.90 39.47 -16.81
CA TRP A 16 8.94 38.64 -16.25
C TRP A 16 10.32 39.14 -16.61
N CYS A 17 11.07 39.69 -15.64
CA CYS A 17 12.47 40.00 -15.83
C CYS A 17 13.28 38.73 -16.00
N ILE A 18 13.87 38.54 -17.17
CA ILE A 18 14.63 37.34 -17.54
C ILE A 18 16.12 37.42 -17.24
N SER A 19 16.64 38.59 -16.84
CA SER A 19 18.05 38.79 -16.52
C SER A 19 18.35 38.44 -15.06
N ARG A 20 19.51 37.84 -14.82
CA ARG A 20 20.05 37.53 -13.48
C ARG A 20 21.53 37.92 -13.41
N GLN A 21 21.92 38.51 -12.29
CA GLN A 21 23.27 38.91 -11.98
C GLN A 21 24.01 37.74 -11.31
N LEU A 22 24.27 36.69 -12.10
CA LEU A 22 24.92 35.47 -11.64
C LEU A 22 26.23 35.25 -12.41
N TRP A 23 27.21 34.70 -11.74
CA TRP A 23 28.50 34.34 -12.36
C TRP A 23 28.36 33.16 -13.34
N TRP A 24 27.46 32.23 -13.06
CA TRP A 24 27.24 31.04 -13.88
C TRP A 24 25.85 31.02 -14.49
N GLY A 25 25.76 30.83 -15.79
CA GLY A 25 24.51 30.79 -16.53
C GLY A 25 24.69 31.03 -18.03
N HIS A 26 23.57 31.07 -18.75
CA HIS A 26 23.56 31.41 -20.18
C HIS A 26 23.57 32.93 -20.33
N ARG A 27 24.68 33.48 -20.79
CA ARG A 27 24.81 34.93 -21.03
C ARG A 27 23.78 35.41 -22.05
N ILE A 28 23.12 36.52 -21.76
CA ILE A 28 22.08 37.07 -22.62
C ILE A 28 22.74 37.51 -23.96
N PRO A 29 22.20 37.02 -25.11
CA PRO A 29 22.80 37.30 -26.42
C PRO A 29 22.36 38.67 -26.99
N ALA A 30 22.38 39.71 -26.17
CA ALA A 30 22.05 41.07 -26.52
C ALA A 30 23.33 41.91 -26.56
N PHE A 31 23.51 42.68 -27.62
CA PHE A 31 24.66 43.52 -27.89
C PHE A 31 24.20 44.95 -28.03
N TYR A 32 24.82 45.87 -27.32
CA TYR A 32 24.47 47.30 -27.29
C TYR A 32 25.54 48.10 -27.98
N CYS A 33 25.10 49.00 -28.86
CA CYS A 33 25.97 49.97 -29.51
C CYS A 33 26.05 51.23 -28.67
N GLU A 34 27.25 51.61 -28.24
CA GLU A 34 27.49 52.83 -27.45
C GLU A 34 27.32 54.07 -28.26
N ASP A 35 27.52 54.04 -29.61
CA ASP A 35 27.46 55.19 -30.50
C ASP A 35 26.00 55.62 -30.75
N CYS A 36 25.02 54.71 -30.84
CA CYS A 36 23.64 55.06 -31.19
C CYS A 36 22.55 54.44 -30.30
N GLY A 37 22.92 53.65 -29.29
CA GLY A 37 22.01 53.02 -28.37
C GLY A 37 21.20 51.85 -28.95
N GLU A 38 21.52 51.36 -30.15
CA GLU A 38 20.83 50.22 -30.76
C GLU A 38 21.17 48.92 -30.02
N MET A 39 20.17 48.12 -29.78
CA MET A 39 20.32 46.75 -29.22
C MET A 39 20.11 45.71 -30.33
N THR A 40 21.06 44.80 -30.47
CA THR A 40 21.01 43.71 -31.44
C THR A 40 21.04 42.37 -30.72
N VAL A 41 20.10 41.48 -31.01
CA VAL A 41 20.12 40.09 -30.50
C VAL A 41 20.73 39.20 -31.58
N SER A 42 21.78 38.46 -31.22
CA SER A 42 22.53 37.65 -32.21
C SER A 42 23.03 36.33 -31.58
N LYS A 43 23.05 35.26 -32.41
CA LYS A 43 23.65 33.94 -32.05
C LYS A 43 25.19 33.98 -32.06
N THR A 44 25.77 34.96 -32.73
CA THR A 44 27.21 35.16 -32.87
C THR A 44 27.59 36.56 -32.39
N ASP A 45 28.85 36.73 -32.08
CA ASP A 45 29.37 38.03 -31.65
C ASP A 45 29.09 39.12 -32.71
N VAL A 46 28.60 40.27 -32.23
CA VAL A 46 28.33 41.45 -33.05
C VAL A 46 29.50 42.42 -32.88
N CYS A 47 30.28 42.62 -33.95
CA CYS A 47 31.44 43.54 -33.94
C CYS A 47 31.13 44.90 -34.54
N THR A 48 30.01 45.02 -35.27
CA THR A 48 29.62 46.27 -35.95
C THR A 48 28.11 46.46 -35.81
N CYS A 49 27.70 47.66 -35.45
CA CYS A 49 26.29 48.00 -35.30
C CYS A 49 25.58 47.96 -36.67
N PRO A 50 24.49 47.20 -36.81
CA PRO A 50 23.77 47.10 -38.08
C PRO A 50 23.05 48.41 -38.45
N LYS A 51 22.85 49.32 -37.51
CA LYS A 51 22.14 50.58 -37.71
C LYS A 51 23.03 51.71 -38.07
N CYS A 52 24.13 51.93 -37.36
CA CYS A 52 25.00 53.08 -37.55
C CYS A 52 26.40 52.74 -38.07
N GLY A 53 26.79 51.47 -38.15
CA GLY A 53 28.10 51.01 -38.53
C GLY A 53 29.19 51.20 -37.46
N GLY A 54 28.84 51.69 -36.27
CA GLY A 54 29.77 51.83 -35.14
C GLY A 54 30.33 50.53 -34.64
N THR A 55 31.53 50.56 -34.06
CA THR A 55 32.25 49.39 -33.57
C THR A 55 32.36 49.32 -32.07
N HIS A 56 31.82 50.31 -31.35
CA HIS A 56 31.76 50.29 -29.90
C HIS A 56 30.54 49.45 -29.43
N ILE A 57 30.74 48.14 -29.42
CA ILE A 57 29.70 47.17 -29.06
C ILE A 57 30.10 46.47 -27.78
N HIS A 58 29.17 46.37 -26.85
CA HIS A 58 29.31 45.49 -25.67
C HIS A 58 28.12 44.52 -25.54
N GLN A 59 28.40 43.30 -25.11
CA GLN A 59 27.38 42.32 -24.85
C GLN A 59 26.85 42.48 -23.42
N GLU A 60 25.56 42.24 -23.22
CA GLU A 60 24.93 42.17 -21.90
C GLU A 60 25.73 41.23 -20.96
N GLU A 61 25.99 41.69 -19.72
CA GLU A 61 26.75 40.91 -18.73
C GLU A 61 25.90 39.95 -17.95
N ASP A 62 24.60 40.22 -17.84
CA ASP A 62 23.65 39.37 -17.14
C ASP A 62 23.43 38.02 -17.87
N VAL A 63 23.00 37.05 -17.12
CA VAL A 63 22.63 35.73 -17.65
C VAL A 63 21.11 35.53 -17.61
N LEU A 64 20.61 34.60 -18.43
CA LEU A 64 19.19 34.27 -18.46
C LEU A 64 18.75 33.57 -17.17
N ASP A 65 17.56 33.88 -16.70
CA ASP A 65 16.88 33.15 -15.66
C ASP A 65 16.83 31.67 -16.01
N THR A 66 17.11 30.80 -15.04
CA THR A 66 17.03 29.32 -15.18
C THR A 66 15.71 28.87 -15.80
N TRP A 67 14.62 29.52 -15.41
CA TRP A 67 13.29 29.16 -15.93
C TRP A 67 13.09 29.49 -17.41
N PHE A 68 13.95 30.31 -18.02
CA PHE A 68 13.91 30.62 -19.44
C PHE A 68 14.28 29.36 -20.27
N SER A 69 15.43 28.77 -20.01
CA SER A 69 15.84 27.53 -20.69
C SER A 69 15.00 26.33 -20.27
N SER A 70 14.58 26.27 -19.01
CA SER A 70 13.66 25.22 -18.52
C SER A 70 12.32 25.22 -19.24
N ALA A 71 11.84 26.39 -19.68
CA ALA A 71 10.60 26.52 -20.47
C ALA A 71 10.69 25.87 -21.86
N LEU A 72 11.90 25.78 -22.41
CA LEU A 72 12.15 25.19 -23.73
C LEU A 72 12.32 23.67 -23.70
N TRP A 73 12.47 23.09 -22.51
CA TRP A 73 12.81 21.66 -22.30
C TRP A 73 11.96 20.69 -23.11
N PRO A 74 10.61 20.80 -23.20
CA PRO A 74 9.77 19.82 -23.88
C PRO A 74 10.09 19.60 -25.36
N PHE A 75 10.71 20.56 -26.02
CA PHE A 75 11.04 20.52 -27.44
C PHE A 75 12.52 20.73 -27.73
N SER A 76 13.26 21.52 -26.94
CA SER A 76 14.69 21.74 -27.17
C SER A 76 15.54 20.50 -27.01
N THR A 77 15.20 19.62 -26.05
CA THR A 77 15.88 18.31 -25.84
C THR A 77 15.61 17.30 -26.96
N LEU A 78 14.59 17.53 -27.76
CA LEU A 78 14.22 16.70 -28.92
C LEU A 78 14.81 17.23 -30.24
N GLY A 79 15.66 18.27 -30.16
CA GLY A 79 16.43 18.80 -31.28
C GLY A 79 15.90 20.11 -31.87
N TRP A 80 14.83 20.70 -31.33
CA TRP A 80 14.38 22.02 -31.78
C TRP A 80 15.55 23.06 -31.70
N PRO A 81 15.73 23.92 -32.71
CA PRO A 81 14.80 24.33 -33.77
C PRO A 81 14.81 23.44 -35.02
N ASP A 82 15.62 22.41 -35.08
CA ASP A 82 15.67 21.49 -36.21
C ASP A 82 14.44 20.57 -36.20
N LYS A 83 14.00 20.13 -37.39
CA LYS A 83 12.92 19.15 -37.55
C LYS A 83 13.49 17.74 -37.46
N THR A 84 13.62 17.24 -36.26
CA THR A 84 14.13 15.87 -35.99
C THR A 84 12.99 14.86 -35.93
N LYS A 85 13.32 13.57 -36.14
CA LYS A 85 12.37 12.46 -35.98
C LYS A 85 11.88 12.32 -34.56
N GLU A 86 12.73 12.61 -33.57
CA GLU A 86 12.43 12.59 -32.16
C GLU A 86 11.40 13.67 -31.83
N LEU A 87 11.57 14.90 -32.36
CA LEU A 87 10.61 15.98 -32.16
C LEU A 87 9.25 15.66 -32.77
N GLU A 88 9.23 15.12 -33.98
CA GLU A 88 7.98 14.71 -34.66
C GLU A 88 7.24 13.61 -33.91
N TYR A 89 7.97 12.65 -33.31
CA TYR A 89 7.37 11.49 -32.63
C TYR A 89 6.95 11.79 -31.18
N PHE A 90 7.79 12.50 -30.41
CA PHE A 90 7.58 12.67 -28.97
C PHE A 90 6.91 13.98 -28.56
N TYR A 91 6.79 14.95 -29.47
CA TYR A 91 6.09 16.19 -29.18
C TYR A 91 4.72 16.25 -29.86
N PRO A 92 3.61 16.58 -29.14
CA PRO A 92 3.50 16.83 -27.69
C PRO A 92 3.60 15.54 -26.89
N THR A 93 4.12 15.62 -25.65
CA THR A 93 4.21 14.48 -24.77
C THR A 93 2.86 14.13 -24.13
N SER A 94 2.71 12.90 -23.63
CA SER A 94 1.46 12.45 -23.01
C SER A 94 1.26 13.10 -21.65
N THR A 95 2.28 13.05 -20.77
CA THR A 95 2.14 13.44 -19.36
C THR A 95 3.40 14.12 -18.85
N LEU A 96 3.24 15.27 -18.21
CA LEU A 96 4.24 15.91 -17.37
C LEU A 96 3.95 15.58 -15.90
N VAL A 97 4.98 15.17 -15.15
CA VAL A 97 4.89 14.92 -13.71
C VAL A 97 5.67 16.00 -12.97
N THR A 98 5.02 16.70 -12.03
CA THR A 98 5.63 17.84 -11.32
C THR A 98 5.00 18.06 -9.94
N GLY A 99 5.74 18.79 -9.07
CA GLY A 99 5.18 19.32 -7.83
C GLY A 99 4.27 20.54 -8.05
N TYR A 100 3.37 20.79 -7.12
CA TYR A 100 2.47 21.94 -7.19
C TYR A 100 3.20 23.29 -7.02
N ASP A 101 4.36 23.29 -6.40
CA ASP A 101 5.12 24.51 -6.07
C ASP A 101 5.80 25.17 -7.27
N ILE A 102 5.93 24.46 -8.39
CA ILE A 102 6.56 24.99 -9.61
C ILE A 102 5.59 25.09 -10.80
N ILE A 103 4.28 25.08 -10.56
CA ILE A 103 3.27 25.24 -11.63
C ILE A 103 3.49 26.54 -12.39
N PHE A 104 3.71 27.67 -11.69
CA PHE A 104 3.87 28.98 -12.32
C PHE A 104 5.28 29.21 -12.87
N PHE A 105 6.28 28.67 -12.21
CA PHE A 105 7.67 28.85 -12.60
C PHE A 105 8.06 27.98 -13.80
N TRP A 106 7.54 26.78 -13.87
CA TRP A 106 7.92 25.80 -14.88
C TRP A 106 6.79 25.42 -15.83
N VAL A 107 5.68 24.91 -15.32
CA VAL A 107 4.59 24.40 -16.16
C VAL A 107 4.00 25.50 -17.06
N ALA A 108 3.65 26.64 -16.47
CA ALA A 108 3.08 27.76 -17.22
C ALA A 108 4.04 28.23 -18.32
N ARG A 109 5.33 28.33 -17.98
CA ARG A 109 6.37 28.76 -18.93
C ARG A 109 6.58 27.77 -20.07
N MET A 110 6.59 26.48 -19.79
CA MET A 110 6.62 25.47 -20.84
C MET A 110 5.39 25.53 -21.77
N ILE A 111 4.21 25.78 -21.20
CA ILE A 111 2.98 25.85 -21.99
C ILE A 111 3.03 27.04 -22.95
N PHE A 112 3.31 28.27 -22.48
CA PHE A 112 3.31 29.40 -23.39
C PHE A 112 4.49 29.37 -24.36
N SER A 113 5.67 28.86 -23.95
CA SER A 113 6.80 28.69 -24.88
C SER A 113 6.49 27.62 -25.94
N GLY A 114 5.83 26.53 -25.57
CA GLY A 114 5.39 25.51 -26.51
C GLY A 114 4.38 26.06 -27.52
N VAL A 115 3.37 26.77 -27.05
CA VAL A 115 2.38 27.42 -27.93
C VAL A 115 3.03 28.41 -28.88
N GLU A 116 3.96 29.24 -28.40
CA GLU A 116 4.65 30.24 -29.21
C GLU A 116 5.58 29.65 -30.28
N HIS A 117 6.39 28.65 -29.90
CA HIS A 117 7.43 28.10 -30.77
C HIS A 117 7.00 26.90 -31.59
N MET A 118 6.06 26.08 -31.07
CA MET A 118 5.64 24.86 -31.70
C MET A 118 4.19 24.91 -32.23
N GLY A 119 3.40 25.93 -31.87
CA GLY A 119 2.01 26.12 -32.30
C GLY A 119 1.00 25.30 -31.50
N GLU A 120 1.43 24.47 -30.56
CA GLU A 120 0.56 23.63 -29.72
C GLU A 120 1.15 23.41 -28.31
N THR A 121 0.28 22.95 -27.38
CA THR A 121 0.67 22.68 -26.00
C THR A 121 1.66 21.52 -25.89
N PRO A 122 2.69 21.60 -25.02
CA PRO A 122 3.76 20.60 -24.96
C PRO A 122 3.35 19.26 -24.34
N PHE A 123 2.22 19.17 -23.65
CA PHE A 123 1.73 17.95 -23.00
C PHE A 123 0.20 17.98 -22.84
N LYS A 124 -0.40 16.78 -22.86
CA LYS A 124 -1.86 16.60 -22.73
C LYS A 124 -2.32 16.63 -21.28
N THR A 125 -1.50 16.06 -20.39
CA THR A 125 -1.82 15.95 -18.95
C THR A 125 -0.68 16.47 -18.10
N VAL A 126 -1.01 17.18 -17.03
CA VAL A 126 -0.05 17.54 -15.95
C VAL A 126 -0.45 16.81 -14.69
N TYR A 127 0.33 15.78 -14.32
CA TYR A 127 0.17 15.08 -13.07
C TYR A 127 0.91 15.83 -11.96
N ILE A 128 0.16 16.34 -10.99
CA ILE A 128 0.70 17.17 -9.92
C ILE A 128 0.76 16.34 -8.64
N HIS A 129 1.98 16.05 -8.17
CA HIS A 129 2.21 15.38 -6.90
C HIS A 129 2.38 16.38 -5.74
N GLY A 130 2.22 15.90 -4.51
CA GLY A 130 2.57 16.65 -3.30
C GLY A 130 4.08 16.59 -3.00
N LEU A 131 4.51 17.36 -2.00
CA LEU A 131 5.87 17.30 -1.51
C LEU A 131 6.03 16.24 -0.43
N VAL A 132 7.20 15.60 -0.42
CA VAL A 132 7.59 14.72 0.67
C VAL A 132 8.11 15.59 1.83
N ARG A 133 7.50 15.41 3.00
CA ARG A 133 7.84 16.12 4.24
C ARG A 133 8.44 15.18 5.26
N ASP A 134 9.17 15.69 6.22
CA ASP A 134 9.68 14.90 7.33
C ASP A 134 8.53 14.34 8.22
N ALA A 135 8.87 13.49 9.19
CA ALA A 135 7.89 12.86 10.07
C ALA A 135 7.04 13.88 10.87
N GLN A 136 7.57 15.08 11.13
CA GLN A 136 6.87 16.19 11.78
C GLN A 136 6.03 17.03 10.80
N GLY A 137 6.09 16.72 9.51
CA GLY A 137 5.36 17.45 8.46
C GLY A 137 6.04 18.74 8.00
N ARG A 138 7.32 18.96 8.32
CA ARG A 138 8.09 20.14 7.88
C ARG A 138 8.65 19.89 6.48
N LYS A 139 8.79 20.96 5.70
CA LYS A 139 9.46 20.90 4.39
C LYS A 139 10.93 20.50 4.60
N MET A 140 11.41 19.52 3.85
CA MET A 140 12.81 19.14 3.88
C MET A 140 13.68 20.25 3.25
N SER A 141 14.77 20.63 3.91
CA SER A 141 15.71 21.61 3.40
C SER A 141 17.12 21.34 3.92
N LYS A 142 18.13 21.78 3.14
CA LYS A 142 19.54 21.67 3.52
C LYS A 142 19.82 22.44 4.83
N SER A 143 19.18 23.61 5.01
CA SER A 143 19.37 24.46 6.18
C SER A 143 18.82 23.85 7.48
N LEU A 144 17.77 23.01 7.40
CA LEU A 144 17.22 22.31 8.56
C LEU A 144 17.91 20.97 8.82
N GLY A 145 18.73 20.47 7.91
CA GLY A 145 19.38 19.17 8.05
C GLY A 145 18.41 17.98 8.16
N ASN A 146 17.17 18.15 7.72
CA ASN A 146 16.10 17.15 7.80
C ASN A 146 15.85 16.45 6.46
N GLY A 147 16.77 16.57 5.52
CA GLY A 147 16.74 15.83 4.26
C GLY A 147 17.02 14.34 4.52
N ILE A 148 16.31 13.48 3.81
CA ILE A 148 16.49 12.03 3.84
C ILE A 148 17.17 11.63 2.54
N ASP A 149 18.32 10.94 2.64
CA ASP A 149 18.98 10.39 1.48
C ASP A 149 18.24 9.11 1.05
N PRO A 150 17.67 9.08 -0.16
CA PRO A 150 16.99 7.89 -0.67
C PRO A 150 17.91 6.67 -0.81
N LEU A 151 19.22 6.87 -1.02
CA LEU A 151 20.17 5.75 -1.13
C LEU A 151 20.38 5.05 0.22
N GLU A 152 20.45 5.80 1.32
CA GLU A 152 20.51 5.20 2.66
C GLU A 152 19.26 4.40 2.98
N VAL A 153 18.07 4.90 2.57
CA VAL A 153 16.80 4.18 2.72
C VAL A 153 16.78 2.91 1.86
N ILE A 154 17.31 2.97 0.64
CA ILE A 154 17.40 1.80 -0.26
C ILE A 154 18.33 0.75 0.32
N ASP A 155 19.48 1.14 0.86
CA ASP A 155 20.43 0.21 1.47
C ASP A 155 19.83 -0.50 2.69
N GLN A 156 19.01 0.20 3.47
CA GLN A 156 18.39 -0.35 4.68
C GLN A 156 17.15 -1.20 4.39
N TYR A 157 16.27 -0.76 3.49
CA TYR A 157 14.93 -1.34 3.29
C TYR A 157 14.71 -1.96 1.91
N GLY A 158 15.54 -1.63 0.94
CA GLY A 158 15.40 -2.02 -0.46
C GLY A 158 14.64 -0.99 -1.30
N ALA A 159 14.97 -0.95 -2.61
CA ALA A 159 14.42 0.02 -3.55
C ALA A 159 12.89 -0.14 -3.71
N ASP A 160 12.38 -1.36 -3.79
CA ASP A 160 10.94 -1.62 -3.94
C ASP A 160 10.13 -1.14 -2.73
N ALA A 161 10.68 -1.26 -1.50
CA ALA A 161 10.02 -0.76 -0.30
C ALA A 161 9.89 0.77 -0.33
N LEU A 162 10.95 1.48 -0.72
CA LEU A 162 10.90 2.94 -0.87
C LEU A 162 9.91 3.36 -1.96
N ARG A 163 10.00 2.76 -3.15
CA ARG A 163 9.11 3.06 -4.28
C ARG A 163 7.64 2.85 -3.93
N PHE A 164 7.33 1.73 -3.32
CA PHE A 164 5.96 1.41 -2.89
C PHE A 164 5.45 2.37 -1.82
N THR A 165 6.29 2.74 -0.85
CA THR A 165 5.96 3.74 0.18
C THR A 165 5.61 5.09 -0.45
N LEU A 166 6.38 5.53 -1.45
CA LEU A 166 6.13 6.80 -2.14
C LEU A 166 4.87 6.78 -3.00
N ALA A 167 4.52 5.61 -3.57
CA ALA A 167 3.31 5.45 -4.37
C ALA A 167 2.04 5.31 -3.52
N THR A 168 2.13 4.57 -2.39
CA THR A 168 0.98 4.22 -1.56
C THR A 168 0.53 5.39 -0.67
N GLY A 169 -0.78 5.62 -0.59
CA GLY A 169 -1.36 6.68 0.25
C GLY A 169 -1.07 8.09 -0.27
N ASN A 170 -0.64 8.20 -1.51
CA ASN A 170 -0.40 9.47 -2.18
C ASN A 170 -1.64 9.87 -2.99
N SER A 171 -2.21 11.03 -2.68
CA SER A 171 -3.27 11.65 -3.46
C SER A 171 -2.69 12.82 -4.26
N PRO A 172 -3.09 13.01 -5.52
CA PRO A 172 -2.58 14.11 -6.34
C PRO A 172 -2.62 15.46 -5.63
N GLY A 173 -1.48 16.16 -5.58
CA GLY A 173 -1.33 17.48 -4.99
C GLY A 173 -1.39 17.57 -3.46
N ASN A 174 -1.39 16.47 -2.75
CA ASN A 174 -1.31 16.43 -1.29
C ASN A 174 0.10 16.01 -0.83
N ASP A 175 0.59 16.71 0.19
CA ASP A 175 1.89 16.40 0.78
C ASP A 175 1.87 15.06 1.52
N MET A 176 2.97 14.36 1.49
CA MET A 176 3.17 13.09 2.18
C MET A 176 4.20 13.26 3.32
N ARG A 177 3.88 12.75 4.51
CA ARG A 177 4.86 12.61 5.59
C ARG A 177 5.62 11.30 5.41
N PHE A 178 6.93 11.41 5.33
CA PHE A 178 7.82 10.26 5.29
C PHE A 178 8.15 9.82 6.71
N SER A 179 8.09 8.52 6.96
CA SER A 179 8.55 7.92 8.22
C SER A 179 9.10 6.51 7.97
N ASP A 180 10.02 6.09 8.82
CA ASP A 180 10.65 4.77 8.74
C ASP A 180 9.63 3.64 8.93
N GLU A 181 8.61 3.84 9.76
CA GLU A 181 7.54 2.85 10.00
C GLU A 181 6.78 2.54 8.71
N ARG A 182 6.54 3.54 7.85
CA ARG A 182 5.87 3.35 6.56
C ARG A 182 6.74 2.56 5.60
N VAL A 183 8.04 2.84 5.55
CA VAL A 183 8.98 2.09 4.72
C VAL A 183 9.13 0.65 5.23
N GLN A 184 9.17 0.47 6.55
CA GLN A 184 9.19 -0.85 7.18
C GLN A 184 7.92 -1.66 6.85
N ALA A 185 6.74 -1.03 6.84
CA ALA A 185 5.50 -1.69 6.42
C ALA A 185 5.58 -2.15 4.96
N SER A 186 6.10 -1.31 4.06
CA SER A 186 6.32 -1.69 2.65
C SER A 186 7.35 -2.81 2.51
N ARG A 187 8.43 -2.81 3.31
CA ARG A 187 9.39 -3.93 3.36
C ARG A 187 8.73 -5.23 3.84
N ASN A 188 7.85 -5.16 4.84
CA ASN A 188 7.10 -6.32 5.32
C ASN A 188 6.19 -6.88 4.20
N PHE A 189 5.61 -6.01 3.38
CA PHE A 189 4.88 -6.43 2.19
C PHE A 189 5.78 -7.14 1.17
N CYS A 190 6.98 -6.61 0.87
CA CYS A 190 7.97 -7.31 0.05
C CYS A 190 8.26 -8.71 0.61
N ASN A 191 8.52 -8.82 1.91
CA ASN A 191 8.79 -10.10 2.57
C ASN A 191 7.60 -11.07 2.50
N LYS A 192 6.37 -10.56 2.61
CA LYS A 192 5.14 -11.37 2.49
C LYS A 192 5.03 -11.98 1.10
N ILE A 193 5.20 -11.17 0.05
CA ILE A 193 5.16 -11.61 -1.35
C ILE A 193 6.26 -12.64 -1.62
N TRP A 194 7.48 -12.33 -1.16
CA TRP A 194 8.63 -13.22 -1.33
C TRP A 194 8.40 -14.60 -0.71
N ASN A 195 7.93 -14.63 0.54
CA ASN A 195 7.66 -15.88 1.22
C ASN A 195 6.51 -16.67 0.59
N ALA A 196 5.45 -15.99 0.13
CA ALA A 196 4.36 -16.61 -0.60
C ALA A 196 4.84 -17.23 -1.92
N SER A 197 5.65 -16.49 -2.69
CA SER A 197 6.22 -16.98 -3.94
C SER A 197 7.13 -18.19 -3.74
N ARG A 198 8.00 -18.15 -2.73
CA ARG A 198 8.87 -19.31 -2.38
C ARG A 198 8.05 -20.53 -2.00
N PHE A 199 7.00 -20.34 -1.19
CA PHE A 199 6.12 -21.43 -0.81
C PHE A 199 5.48 -22.07 -2.05
N ILE A 200 4.96 -21.26 -2.99
CA ILE A 200 4.37 -21.76 -4.23
C ILE A 200 5.42 -22.51 -5.05
N GLN A 201 6.58 -21.88 -5.32
CA GLN A 201 7.65 -22.49 -6.13
C GLN A 201 8.14 -23.86 -5.59
N MET A 202 8.20 -24.01 -4.27
CA MET A 202 8.60 -25.27 -3.63
C MET A 202 7.58 -26.39 -3.79
N ASN A 203 6.33 -26.08 -4.13
CA ASN A 203 5.22 -27.00 -4.30
C ASN A 203 4.80 -27.17 -5.77
N LEU A 204 5.53 -26.56 -6.72
CA LEU A 204 5.23 -26.70 -8.15
C LEU A 204 5.83 -27.98 -8.71
N THR A 205 4.99 -28.75 -9.40
CA THR A 205 5.37 -29.93 -10.18
C THR A 205 5.07 -29.77 -11.68
N ILE A 206 4.35 -28.71 -12.05
CA ILE A 206 4.01 -28.36 -13.43
C ILE A 206 5.20 -27.82 -14.20
N ASP A 207 5.15 -27.91 -15.55
CA ASP A 207 6.14 -27.37 -16.45
C ASP A 207 6.30 -25.86 -16.27
N LYS A 208 7.54 -25.39 -16.16
CA LYS A 208 7.86 -23.97 -15.95
C LYS A 208 8.18 -23.20 -17.23
N ASP A 209 8.37 -23.92 -18.32
CA ASP A 209 8.82 -23.33 -19.61
C ASP A 209 7.67 -22.77 -20.43
N LYS A 210 6.45 -22.82 -19.92
CA LYS A 210 5.24 -22.31 -20.61
C LYS A 210 4.36 -21.54 -19.66
N ALA A 211 3.74 -20.48 -20.17
CA ALA A 211 2.69 -19.78 -19.44
C ALA A 211 1.54 -20.73 -19.06
N VAL A 212 0.98 -20.51 -17.88
CA VAL A 212 -0.09 -21.37 -17.37
C VAL A 212 -1.43 -20.96 -17.94
N GLU A 213 -2.15 -21.91 -18.48
CA GLU A 213 -3.57 -21.79 -18.81
C GLU A 213 -4.43 -22.19 -17.61
N LEU A 214 -5.55 -21.47 -17.41
CA LEU A 214 -6.50 -21.84 -16.36
C LEU A 214 -7.12 -23.20 -16.65
N PRO A 215 -7.29 -24.07 -15.62
CA PRO A 215 -7.91 -25.36 -15.80
C PRO A 215 -9.39 -25.20 -16.17
N ALA A 216 -9.91 -26.17 -16.94
CA ALA A 216 -11.33 -26.18 -17.35
C ALA A 216 -12.28 -26.38 -16.17
N GLU A 217 -11.84 -27.14 -15.16
CA GLU A 217 -12.59 -27.38 -13.91
C GLU A 217 -11.95 -26.59 -12.77
N LEU A 218 -12.73 -25.72 -12.17
CA LEU A 218 -12.34 -24.85 -11.05
C LEU A 218 -13.17 -25.18 -9.80
N ALA A 219 -12.52 -25.37 -8.67
CA ALA A 219 -13.17 -25.48 -7.38
C ALA A 219 -13.77 -24.14 -6.93
N LEU A 220 -14.59 -24.16 -5.88
CA LEU A 220 -15.24 -22.96 -5.32
C LEU A 220 -14.23 -21.85 -5.00
N GLU A 221 -13.18 -22.20 -4.28
CA GLU A 221 -12.12 -21.27 -3.88
C GLU A 221 -11.29 -20.77 -5.08
N ASP A 222 -11.13 -21.62 -6.12
CA ASP A 222 -10.41 -21.23 -7.34
C ASP A 222 -11.18 -20.16 -8.11
N LYS A 223 -12.49 -20.37 -8.28
CA LYS A 223 -13.38 -19.40 -8.91
C LYS A 223 -13.41 -18.09 -8.12
N TRP A 224 -13.47 -18.17 -6.80
CA TRP A 224 -13.44 -17.00 -5.94
C TRP A 224 -12.18 -16.14 -6.15
N ILE A 225 -10.99 -16.75 -6.06
CA ILE A 225 -9.74 -15.97 -6.16
C ILE A 225 -9.52 -15.43 -7.57
N ILE A 226 -9.90 -16.19 -8.60
CA ILE A 226 -9.83 -15.75 -10.01
C ILE A 226 -10.77 -14.57 -10.23
N SER A 227 -11.99 -14.60 -9.71
CA SER A 227 -12.97 -13.52 -9.84
C SER A 227 -12.51 -12.25 -9.12
N LYS A 228 -11.96 -12.38 -7.90
CA LYS A 228 -11.34 -11.26 -7.15
C LYS A 228 -10.14 -10.68 -7.90
N PHE A 229 -9.27 -11.53 -8.46
CA PHE A 229 -8.14 -11.09 -9.29
C PHE A 229 -8.62 -10.37 -10.56
N ASN A 230 -9.61 -10.91 -11.25
CA ASN A 230 -10.18 -10.31 -12.45
C ASN A 230 -10.77 -8.90 -12.16
N THR A 231 -11.45 -8.74 -11.04
CA THR A 231 -11.93 -7.43 -10.55
C THR A 231 -10.76 -6.49 -10.25
N LEU A 232 -9.69 -6.99 -9.62
CA LEU A 232 -8.47 -6.22 -9.35
C LEU A 232 -7.84 -5.71 -10.64
N VAL A 233 -7.76 -6.53 -11.69
CA VAL A 233 -7.24 -6.13 -13.01
C VAL A 233 -7.97 -4.90 -13.55
N ALA A 234 -9.31 -4.94 -13.56
CA ALA A 234 -10.13 -3.80 -14.00
C ALA A 234 -9.91 -2.56 -13.14
N ASP A 235 -9.87 -2.73 -11.82
CA ASP A 235 -9.73 -1.63 -10.88
C ASP A 235 -8.36 -0.97 -10.94
N VAL A 236 -7.28 -1.75 -10.99
CA VAL A 236 -5.90 -1.25 -11.07
C VAL A 236 -5.68 -0.53 -12.41
N THR A 237 -6.13 -1.11 -13.52
CA THR A 237 -6.04 -0.50 -14.85
C THR A 237 -6.75 0.85 -14.86
N ARG A 238 -8.00 0.90 -14.41
CA ARG A 238 -8.77 2.15 -14.33
C ARG A 238 -8.08 3.19 -13.46
N ASN A 239 -7.58 2.81 -12.28
CA ASN A 239 -6.93 3.75 -11.38
C ASN A 239 -5.61 4.30 -11.95
N ILE A 240 -4.83 3.49 -12.67
CA ILE A 240 -3.62 3.95 -13.36
C ILE A 240 -4.01 4.93 -14.49
N ASP A 241 -5.01 4.60 -15.31
CA ASP A 241 -5.51 5.46 -16.39
C ASP A 241 -6.04 6.81 -15.88
N GLN A 242 -6.57 6.83 -14.66
CA GLN A 242 -7.06 8.02 -13.98
C GLN A 242 -6.00 8.74 -13.14
N TYR A 243 -4.74 8.28 -13.17
CA TYR A 243 -3.65 8.80 -12.34
C TYR A 243 -3.86 8.66 -10.83
N GLU A 244 -4.68 7.72 -10.40
CA GLU A 244 -4.93 7.38 -9.00
C GLU A 244 -3.97 6.29 -8.51
N LEU A 245 -2.67 6.54 -8.66
CA LEU A 245 -1.61 5.54 -8.43
C LEU A 245 -1.61 4.99 -7.00
N GLY A 246 -1.91 5.84 -6.02
CA GLY A 246 -2.01 5.42 -4.61
C GLY A 246 -3.14 4.43 -4.37
N LEU A 247 -4.30 4.60 -5.04
CA LEU A 247 -5.41 3.65 -4.95
C LEU A 247 -5.08 2.34 -5.65
N ALA A 248 -4.43 2.38 -6.82
CA ALA A 248 -3.97 1.17 -7.50
C ALA A 248 -3.02 0.35 -6.60
N ALA A 249 -2.01 1.00 -6.00
CA ALA A 249 -1.06 0.36 -5.10
C ALA A 249 -1.74 -0.23 -3.85
N SER A 250 -2.70 0.49 -3.24
CA SER A 250 -3.45 0.00 -2.07
C SER A 250 -4.26 -1.25 -2.40
N LYS A 251 -5.02 -1.23 -3.51
CA LYS A 251 -5.81 -2.41 -3.94
C LYS A 251 -4.95 -3.64 -4.21
N LEU A 252 -3.76 -3.44 -4.80
CA LEU A 252 -2.78 -4.51 -5.00
C LEU A 252 -2.30 -5.08 -3.67
N ASN A 253 -1.96 -4.21 -2.70
CA ASN A 253 -1.56 -4.64 -1.37
C ASN A 253 -2.65 -5.48 -0.69
N ASP A 254 -3.88 -4.97 -0.65
CA ASP A 254 -5.00 -5.60 0.04
C ASP A 254 -5.33 -6.96 -0.59
N PHE A 255 -5.38 -7.05 -1.92
CA PHE A 255 -5.61 -8.31 -2.61
C PHE A 255 -4.51 -9.33 -2.34
N ILE A 256 -3.23 -8.95 -2.50
CA ILE A 256 -2.11 -9.88 -2.33
C ILE A 256 -2.02 -10.32 -0.87
N TRP A 257 -2.15 -9.40 0.08
CA TRP A 257 -2.01 -9.72 1.49
C TRP A 257 -3.19 -10.53 1.99
N GLU A 258 -4.40 -9.99 1.86
CA GLU A 258 -5.59 -10.56 2.48
C GLU A 258 -6.17 -11.72 1.65
N ASN A 259 -6.55 -11.47 0.38
CA ASN A 259 -7.24 -12.49 -0.40
C ASN A 259 -6.32 -13.63 -0.80
N PHE A 260 -5.16 -13.31 -1.37
CA PHE A 260 -4.26 -14.31 -1.91
C PHE A 260 -3.46 -15.02 -0.80
N CYS A 261 -2.71 -14.27 0.03
CA CYS A 261 -1.82 -14.89 1.03
C CYS A 261 -2.56 -15.44 2.23
N ASP A 262 -3.47 -14.67 2.86
CA ASP A 262 -4.08 -15.05 4.12
C ASP A 262 -5.22 -16.06 3.96
N TRP A 263 -5.86 -16.07 2.77
CA TRP A 263 -6.97 -16.99 2.50
C TRP A 263 -6.64 -18.03 1.45
N TYR A 264 -6.42 -17.62 0.19
CA TYR A 264 -6.35 -18.62 -0.89
C TYR A 264 -5.18 -19.58 -0.72
N ILE A 265 -3.98 -19.10 -0.42
CA ILE A 265 -2.81 -19.97 -0.18
C ILE A 265 -3.08 -20.92 0.99
N GLU A 266 -3.70 -20.45 2.08
CA GLU A 266 -3.99 -21.30 3.23
C GLU A 266 -5.02 -22.42 2.91
N ILE A 267 -6.02 -22.11 2.11
CA ILE A 267 -6.99 -23.09 1.60
C ILE A 267 -6.30 -24.08 0.65
N ALA A 268 -5.52 -23.58 -0.28
CA ALA A 268 -4.81 -24.36 -1.30
C ALA A 268 -3.81 -25.39 -0.74
N LYS A 269 -3.26 -25.15 0.46
CA LYS A 269 -2.23 -26.03 1.07
C LYS A 269 -2.65 -27.51 1.12
N THR A 270 -3.91 -27.82 1.38
CA THR A 270 -4.38 -29.20 1.45
C THR A 270 -4.35 -29.88 0.09
N ARG A 271 -4.80 -29.18 -0.94
CA ARG A 271 -4.79 -29.66 -2.33
C ARG A 271 -3.36 -29.77 -2.89
N LEU A 272 -2.48 -28.83 -2.55
CA LEU A 272 -1.06 -28.93 -2.91
C LEU A 272 -0.37 -30.17 -2.35
N GLN A 273 -0.72 -30.56 -1.11
CA GLN A 273 -0.16 -31.77 -0.49
C GLN A 273 -0.58 -33.07 -1.19
N THR A 274 -1.71 -33.06 -1.90
CA THR A 274 -2.18 -34.18 -2.73
C THR A 274 -1.67 -34.14 -4.17
N GLY A 275 -0.87 -33.13 -4.53
CA GLY A 275 -0.31 -32.98 -5.87
C GLY A 275 -1.30 -32.48 -6.92
N ASP A 276 -2.38 -31.79 -6.51
CA ASP A 276 -3.38 -31.22 -7.42
C ASP A 276 -2.78 -30.18 -8.36
N GLU A 277 -2.65 -30.50 -9.64
CA GLU A 277 -2.10 -29.61 -10.65
C GLU A 277 -3.00 -28.40 -10.94
N ASN A 278 -4.33 -28.53 -10.78
CA ASN A 278 -5.24 -27.43 -11.05
C ASN A 278 -5.02 -26.28 -10.08
N VAL A 279 -4.84 -26.58 -8.78
CA VAL A 279 -4.54 -25.54 -7.80
C VAL A 279 -3.17 -24.89 -8.04
N GLN A 280 -2.17 -25.67 -8.52
CA GLN A 280 -0.86 -25.10 -8.90
C GLN A 280 -1.00 -24.11 -10.06
N LYS A 281 -1.79 -24.45 -11.07
CA LYS A 281 -2.06 -23.55 -12.21
C LYS A 281 -2.75 -22.27 -11.78
N VAL A 282 -3.77 -22.35 -10.90
CA VAL A 282 -4.46 -21.16 -10.40
C VAL A 282 -3.52 -20.28 -9.56
N LEU A 283 -2.71 -20.88 -8.68
CA LEU A 283 -1.69 -20.13 -7.91
C LEU A 283 -0.71 -19.38 -8.81
N CYS A 284 -0.20 -20.05 -9.85
CA CYS A 284 0.71 -19.43 -10.81
C CYS A 284 0.04 -18.33 -11.62
N TYR A 285 -1.17 -18.56 -12.12
CA TYR A 285 -1.93 -17.59 -12.90
C TYR A 285 -2.16 -16.30 -12.09
N VAL A 286 -2.66 -16.43 -10.86
CA VAL A 286 -2.94 -15.28 -10.00
C VAL A 286 -1.67 -14.57 -9.57
N LEU A 287 -0.61 -15.30 -9.16
CA LEU A 287 0.63 -14.70 -8.72
C LEU A 287 1.35 -14.01 -9.87
N SER A 288 1.45 -14.65 -11.05
CA SER A 288 2.08 -14.06 -12.24
C SER A 288 1.37 -12.77 -12.65
N GLY A 289 0.03 -12.80 -12.75
CA GLY A 289 -0.75 -11.61 -13.07
C GLY A 289 -0.65 -10.51 -12.02
N ALA A 290 -0.61 -10.87 -10.72
CA ALA A 290 -0.39 -9.90 -9.65
C ALA A 290 1.01 -9.25 -9.75
N MET A 291 2.05 -10.01 -10.13
CA MET A 291 3.39 -9.46 -10.38
C MET A 291 3.40 -8.49 -11.58
N GLN A 292 2.68 -8.81 -12.65
CA GLN A 292 2.52 -7.90 -13.79
C GLN A 292 1.87 -6.57 -13.38
N LEU A 293 0.77 -6.61 -12.63
CA LEU A 293 0.09 -5.41 -12.14
C LEU A 293 0.93 -4.60 -11.13
N LEU A 294 1.74 -5.27 -10.32
CA LEU A 294 2.58 -4.64 -9.28
C LEU A 294 3.90 -4.10 -9.84
N HIS A 295 4.35 -4.60 -11.00
CA HIS A 295 5.66 -4.28 -11.57
C HIS A 295 5.94 -2.77 -11.73
N PRO A 296 5.01 -1.91 -12.16
CA PRO A 296 5.25 -0.47 -12.23
C PRO A 296 5.66 0.17 -10.90
N PHE A 297 5.23 -0.40 -9.78
CA PHE A 297 5.50 0.08 -8.43
C PHE A 297 6.75 -0.56 -7.82
N MET A 298 6.94 -1.87 -8.02
CA MET A 298 7.96 -2.70 -7.36
C MET A 298 8.71 -3.58 -8.39
N PRO A 299 9.53 -2.97 -9.28
CA PRO A 299 10.08 -3.66 -10.44
C PRO A 299 11.05 -4.79 -10.12
N PHE A 300 11.81 -4.71 -9.02
CA PHE A 300 12.88 -5.68 -8.76
C PHE A 300 12.35 -7.01 -8.24
N ILE A 301 11.51 -6.98 -7.20
CA ILE A 301 10.94 -8.21 -6.61
C ILE A 301 9.99 -8.90 -7.57
N THR A 302 9.20 -8.13 -8.31
CA THR A 302 8.22 -8.68 -9.26
C THR A 302 8.90 -9.38 -10.42
N GLU A 303 9.96 -8.81 -10.98
CA GLU A 303 10.78 -9.46 -12.00
C GLU A 303 11.37 -10.76 -11.48
N THR A 304 12.01 -10.72 -10.30
CA THR A 304 12.65 -11.89 -9.70
C THR A 304 11.66 -13.04 -9.47
N ILE A 305 10.45 -12.71 -8.99
CA ILE A 305 9.41 -13.72 -8.75
C ILE A 305 8.87 -14.26 -10.07
N TRP A 306 8.56 -13.38 -11.02
CA TRP A 306 7.98 -13.75 -12.29
C TRP A 306 8.90 -14.66 -13.10
N GLN A 307 10.21 -14.41 -13.12
CA GLN A 307 11.21 -15.26 -13.76
C GLN A 307 11.30 -16.67 -13.14
N ALA A 308 10.87 -16.85 -11.92
CA ALA A 308 10.86 -18.13 -11.24
C ALA A 308 9.54 -18.92 -11.39
N LEU A 309 8.53 -18.30 -11.99
CA LEU A 309 7.20 -18.89 -12.27
C LEU A 309 7.11 -19.35 -13.74
N PRO A 310 6.13 -20.22 -14.06
CA PRO A 310 5.79 -20.49 -15.45
C PRO A 310 5.41 -19.21 -16.21
N HIS A 311 6.14 -18.87 -17.29
CA HIS A 311 5.90 -17.66 -18.06
C HIS A 311 6.37 -17.80 -19.51
N GLU A 312 6.02 -16.80 -20.35
CA GLU A 312 6.54 -16.61 -21.70
C GLU A 312 7.18 -15.22 -21.82
N GLY A 313 8.27 -15.16 -22.60
CA GLY A 313 8.97 -13.90 -22.86
C GLY A 313 10.16 -13.65 -21.94
N PRO A 314 10.98 -12.62 -22.23
CA PRO A 314 12.25 -12.38 -21.55
C PRO A 314 12.13 -11.66 -20.22
N SER A 315 11.06 -10.92 -19.97
CA SER A 315 10.89 -10.08 -18.78
C SER A 315 9.42 -9.72 -18.59
N VAL A 316 9.00 -9.61 -17.31
CA VAL A 316 7.67 -9.09 -16.96
C VAL A 316 7.44 -7.67 -17.51
N MET A 317 8.50 -6.88 -17.66
CA MET A 317 8.44 -5.50 -18.16
C MET A 317 7.86 -5.40 -19.58
N VAL A 318 8.07 -6.42 -20.42
CA VAL A 318 7.57 -6.48 -21.81
C VAL A 318 6.45 -7.50 -21.99
N SER A 319 5.97 -8.10 -20.92
CA SER A 319 4.80 -8.98 -20.94
C SER A 319 3.52 -8.20 -21.22
N LYS A 320 2.47 -8.90 -21.68
CA LYS A 320 1.16 -8.27 -21.84
C LYS A 320 0.58 -7.88 -20.49
N TRP A 321 -0.01 -6.68 -20.44
CA TRP A 321 -0.80 -6.26 -19.28
C TRP A 321 -2.02 -7.16 -19.13
N PRO A 322 -2.35 -7.62 -17.90
CA PRO A 322 -3.55 -8.41 -17.67
C PRO A 322 -4.83 -7.67 -18.09
N GLU A 323 -5.76 -8.38 -18.71
CA GLU A 323 -7.03 -7.81 -19.17
C GLU A 323 -8.20 -8.43 -18.40
N TYR A 324 -9.22 -7.61 -18.12
CA TYR A 324 -10.47 -8.08 -17.52
C TYR A 324 -11.22 -8.97 -18.50
N ASP A 325 -11.71 -10.12 -18.04
CA ASP A 325 -12.57 -11.02 -18.81
C ASP A 325 -13.90 -11.28 -18.05
N GLU A 326 -15.03 -10.91 -18.65
CA GLU A 326 -16.36 -11.12 -18.05
C GLU A 326 -16.64 -12.61 -17.76
N LYS A 327 -16.04 -13.54 -18.49
CA LYS A 327 -16.19 -14.99 -18.26
C LYS A 327 -15.55 -15.47 -16.95
N LEU A 328 -14.63 -14.69 -16.40
CA LEU A 328 -13.94 -14.97 -15.14
C LEU A 328 -14.59 -14.26 -13.95
N ARG A 329 -15.81 -13.79 -14.10
CA ARG A 329 -16.61 -13.20 -13.02
C ARG A 329 -17.53 -14.25 -12.41
N PHE A 330 -17.21 -14.68 -11.20
CA PHE A 330 -17.91 -15.73 -10.48
C PHE A 330 -18.61 -15.15 -9.23
N SER A 331 -19.60 -14.27 -9.43
CA SER A 331 -20.25 -13.54 -8.32
C SER A 331 -20.97 -14.42 -7.32
N VAL A 332 -21.48 -15.60 -7.74
CA VAL A 332 -22.12 -16.56 -6.85
C VAL A 332 -21.08 -17.19 -5.93
N GLU A 333 -19.99 -17.65 -6.48
CA GLU A 333 -18.89 -18.26 -5.73
C GLU A 333 -18.19 -17.25 -4.83
N GLU A 334 -18.11 -15.97 -5.23
CA GLU A 334 -17.64 -14.89 -4.34
C GLU A 334 -18.53 -14.78 -3.10
N ALA A 335 -19.86 -14.71 -3.27
CA ALA A 335 -20.79 -14.60 -2.15
C ALA A 335 -20.76 -15.85 -1.24
N GLN A 336 -20.58 -17.05 -1.82
CA GLN A 336 -20.43 -18.28 -1.06
C GLN A 336 -19.17 -18.26 -0.20
N MET A 337 -18.03 -17.89 -0.80
CA MET A 337 -16.76 -17.81 -0.06
C MET A 337 -16.79 -16.74 1.02
N GLU A 338 -17.42 -15.59 0.79
CA GLU A 338 -17.59 -14.55 1.81
C GLU A 338 -18.38 -15.06 3.02
N SER A 339 -19.49 -15.80 2.81
CA SER A 339 -20.25 -16.45 3.89
C SER A 339 -19.39 -17.42 4.70
N LEU A 340 -18.58 -18.25 4.03
CA LEU A 340 -17.67 -19.21 4.68
C LEU A 340 -16.54 -18.51 5.46
N MET A 341 -15.95 -17.47 4.87
CA MET A 341 -14.88 -16.69 5.49
C MET A 341 -15.39 -15.95 6.73
N ASP A 342 -16.60 -15.40 6.69
CA ASP A 342 -17.23 -14.74 7.83
C ASP A 342 -17.48 -15.72 8.98
N ALA A 343 -17.95 -16.91 8.69
CA ALA A 343 -18.11 -17.98 9.68
C ALA A 343 -16.76 -18.35 10.32
N VAL A 344 -15.72 -18.55 9.51
CA VAL A 344 -14.36 -18.84 10.02
C VAL A 344 -13.83 -17.71 10.89
N ARG A 345 -13.99 -16.44 10.46
CA ARG A 345 -13.59 -15.26 11.27
C ARG A 345 -14.33 -15.20 12.59
N ALA A 346 -15.65 -15.40 12.58
CA ALA A 346 -16.48 -15.39 13.77
C ALA A 346 -16.06 -16.48 14.78
N ILE A 347 -15.80 -17.70 14.30
CA ILE A 347 -15.28 -18.79 15.14
C ILE A 347 -13.92 -18.42 15.74
N ARG A 348 -12.98 -17.93 14.92
CA ARG A 348 -11.65 -17.53 15.37
C ARG A 348 -11.71 -16.43 16.43
N ASN A 349 -12.52 -15.40 16.21
CA ASN A 349 -12.69 -14.30 17.15
C ASN A 349 -13.26 -14.80 18.49
N ARG A 350 -14.29 -15.65 18.44
CA ARG A 350 -14.88 -16.20 19.65
C ARG A 350 -13.90 -17.07 20.43
N ARG A 351 -13.12 -17.88 19.73
CA ARG A 351 -12.05 -18.68 20.36
C ARG A 351 -10.96 -17.81 20.99
N ALA A 352 -10.58 -16.71 20.32
CA ALA A 352 -9.59 -15.76 20.85
C ALA A 352 -10.11 -15.03 22.11
N GLU A 353 -11.36 -14.58 22.11
CA GLU A 353 -12.01 -13.99 23.30
C GLU A 353 -12.01 -14.94 24.50
N MET A 354 -12.14 -16.23 24.24
CA MET A 354 -12.14 -17.31 25.23
C MET A 354 -10.72 -17.84 25.54
N ASN A 355 -9.66 -17.24 24.95
CA ASN A 355 -8.28 -17.69 25.08
C ASN A 355 -8.05 -19.18 24.72
N VAL A 356 -8.80 -19.72 23.77
CA VAL A 356 -8.67 -21.10 23.31
C VAL A 356 -7.49 -21.25 22.36
N PRO A 357 -6.47 -22.07 22.69
CA PRO A 357 -5.31 -22.23 21.81
C PRO A 357 -5.67 -22.94 20.51
N PRO A 358 -4.94 -22.69 19.41
CA PRO A 358 -5.15 -23.34 18.11
C PRO A 358 -5.08 -24.87 18.14
N SER A 359 -4.31 -25.45 19.05
CA SER A 359 -4.14 -26.88 19.22
C SER A 359 -5.42 -27.61 19.73
N LYS A 360 -6.30 -26.88 20.43
CA LYS A 360 -7.59 -27.43 20.86
C LYS A 360 -8.60 -27.34 19.70
N LYS A 361 -9.05 -28.48 19.22
CA LYS A 361 -10.09 -28.58 18.19
C LYS A 361 -11.43 -28.80 18.84
N ALA A 362 -12.48 -28.20 18.29
CA ALA A 362 -13.85 -28.36 18.77
C ALA A 362 -14.78 -28.78 17.64
N LYS A 363 -15.82 -29.52 17.98
CA LYS A 363 -16.94 -29.76 17.07
C LYS A 363 -17.64 -28.43 16.78
N VAL A 364 -18.02 -28.21 15.52
CA VAL A 364 -18.73 -27.03 15.06
C VAL A 364 -20.06 -27.41 14.48
N LEU A 365 -21.14 -26.96 15.12
CA LEU A 365 -22.50 -27.12 14.64
C LEU A 365 -22.94 -25.85 13.95
N ILE A 366 -23.46 -25.97 12.73
CA ILE A 366 -23.82 -24.79 11.89
C ILE A 366 -25.31 -24.89 11.52
N LEU A 367 -26.10 -23.95 12.00
CA LEU A 367 -27.48 -23.73 11.62
C LEU A 367 -27.53 -22.65 10.54
N THR A 368 -27.95 -23.00 9.33
CA THR A 368 -27.95 -22.10 8.17
C THR A 368 -29.01 -22.51 7.14
N GLU A 369 -29.54 -21.50 6.42
CA GLU A 369 -30.35 -21.71 5.21
C GLU A 369 -29.47 -22.04 3.99
N LYS A 370 -28.18 -21.66 4.00
CA LYS A 370 -27.22 -21.85 2.89
C LYS A 370 -26.46 -23.19 3.00
N LYS A 371 -27.20 -24.29 3.20
CA LYS A 371 -26.60 -25.63 3.46
C LYS A 371 -25.62 -26.07 2.37
N ASP A 372 -25.95 -25.84 1.09
CA ASP A 372 -25.08 -26.19 -0.04
C ASP A 372 -23.73 -25.47 0.00
N THR A 373 -23.74 -24.18 0.36
CA THR A 373 -22.54 -23.39 0.54
C THR A 373 -21.65 -23.94 1.64
N PHE A 374 -22.22 -24.18 2.82
CA PHE A 374 -21.47 -24.68 3.97
C PHE A 374 -21.01 -26.12 3.79
N SER A 375 -21.78 -26.92 3.07
CA SER A 375 -21.39 -28.28 2.69
C SER A 375 -20.19 -28.28 1.74
N ALA A 376 -20.23 -27.43 0.71
CA ALA A 376 -19.11 -27.26 -0.25
C ALA A 376 -17.83 -26.76 0.45
N GLY A 377 -17.96 -25.83 1.41
CA GLY A 377 -16.83 -25.26 2.15
C GLY A 377 -16.43 -26.02 3.42
N ALA A 378 -17.06 -27.15 3.73
CA ALA A 378 -16.82 -27.90 4.98
C ALA A 378 -15.34 -28.25 5.20
N GLY A 379 -14.61 -28.55 4.12
CA GLY A 379 -13.18 -28.86 4.15
C GLY A 379 -12.26 -27.74 4.64
N PHE A 380 -12.71 -26.49 4.68
CA PHE A 380 -11.89 -25.35 5.11
C PHE A 380 -11.81 -25.21 6.64
N PHE A 381 -12.87 -25.58 7.36
CA PHE A 381 -12.99 -25.33 8.79
C PHE A 381 -12.00 -26.12 9.67
N PRO A 382 -11.65 -27.40 9.38
CA PRO A 382 -10.69 -28.13 10.21
C PRO A 382 -9.33 -27.40 10.34
N LYS A 383 -8.91 -26.74 9.29
CA LYS A 383 -7.65 -26.02 9.26
C LYS A 383 -7.80 -24.56 9.65
N LEU A 384 -8.80 -23.88 9.08
CA LEU A 384 -8.94 -22.43 9.24
C LEU A 384 -9.68 -22.03 10.52
N ALA A 385 -10.60 -22.87 11.02
CA ALA A 385 -11.38 -22.60 12.23
C ALA A 385 -11.04 -23.56 13.40
N TYR A 386 -10.05 -24.44 13.20
CA TYR A 386 -9.65 -25.45 14.18
C TYR A 386 -10.81 -26.37 14.59
N ALA A 387 -11.69 -26.72 13.64
CA ALA A 387 -12.78 -27.65 13.86
C ALA A 387 -12.25 -29.10 13.90
N SER A 388 -12.76 -29.91 14.82
CA SER A 388 -12.56 -31.36 14.79
C SER A 388 -13.52 -32.03 13.82
N GLU A 389 -14.77 -31.56 13.79
CA GLU A 389 -15.86 -32.01 12.96
C GLU A 389 -16.80 -30.84 12.67
N ILE A 390 -17.52 -30.91 11.54
CA ILE A 390 -18.57 -29.97 11.18
C ILE A 390 -19.86 -30.73 10.99
N GLU A 391 -20.94 -30.22 11.58
CA GLU A 391 -22.28 -30.74 11.41
C GLU A 391 -23.25 -29.61 11.04
N LEU A 392 -23.96 -29.78 9.94
CA LEU A 392 -25.05 -28.87 9.56
C LEU A 392 -26.32 -29.35 10.29
N ILE A 393 -26.92 -28.46 11.08
CA ILE A 393 -28.07 -28.73 11.91
C ILE A 393 -29.31 -27.98 11.41
N ASP A 394 -30.50 -28.55 11.72
CA ASP A 394 -31.81 -28.00 11.30
C ASP A 394 -32.48 -27.15 12.37
N ALA A 395 -32.03 -27.24 13.60
CA ALA A 395 -32.59 -26.51 14.73
C ALA A 395 -31.50 -26.15 15.75
N VAL A 396 -31.79 -25.16 16.60
CA VAL A 396 -30.91 -24.77 17.70
C VAL A 396 -30.71 -25.97 18.63
N PRO A 397 -29.46 -26.31 19.01
CA PRO A 397 -29.20 -27.43 19.92
C PRO A 397 -29.92 -27.25 21.26
N ALA A 398 -30.46 -28.35 21.82
CA ALA A 398 -31.19 -28.31 23.09
C ALA A 398 -30.31 -27.84 24.27
N ASP A 399 -28.99 -28.03 24.17
CA ASP A 399 -27.96 -27.63 25.12
C ASP A 399 -27.15 -26.39 24.68
N ALA A 400 -27.71 -25.57 23.78
CA ALA A 400 -27.07 -24.35 23.26
C ALA A 400 -26.55 -23.40 24.37
N ALA A 401 -27.23 -23.40 25.54
CA ALA A 401 -26.80 -22.64 26.72
C ALA A 401 -25.42 -23.08 27.27
N LYS A 402 -24.98 -24.30 26.96
CA LYS A 402 -23.69 -24.87 27.34
C LYS A 402 -22.65 -24.81 26.21
N MET A 403 -22.94 -24.05 25.15
CA MET A 403 -22.11 -23.93 23.99
C MET A 403 -21.61 -22.47 23.79
N ALA A 404 -20.41 -22.33 23.30
CA ALA A 404 -19.98 -21.04 22.77
C ALA A 404 -20.70 -20.83 21.43
N SER A 405 -21.42 -19.72 21.28
CA SER A 405 -22.17 -19.42 20.08
C SER A 405 -21.67 -18.15 19.43
N VAL A 406 -21.77 -18.10 18.11
CA VAL A 406 -21.56 -16.90 17.28
C VAL A 406 -22.64 -16.85 16.20
N VAL A 407 -22.98 -15.63 15.79
CA VAL A 407 -23.97 -15.37 14.74
C VAL A 407 -23.29 -14.54 13.65
N THR A 408 -23.46 -14.94 12.41
CA THR A 408 -23.08 -14.20 11.22
C THR A 408 -24.34 -13.83 10.42
N GLY A 409 -24.17 -13.12 9.30
CA GLY A 409 -25.31 -12.82 8.43
C GLY A 409 -26.03 -14.06 7.88
N ASP A 410 -25.29 -15.18 7.74
CA ASP A 410 -25.77 -16.38 7.04
C ASP A 410 -25.83 -17.65 7.90
N ALA A 411 -25.33 -17.61 9.14
CA ALA A 411 -25.28 -18.80 10.00
C ALA A 411 -25.29 -18.46 11.49
N GLN A 412 -25.85 -19.39 12.27
CA GLN A 412 -25.67 -19.50 13.72
C GLN A 412 -24.76 -20.68 13.99
N ILE A 413 -23.70 -20.49 14.74
CA ILE A 413 -22.63 -21.45 14.92
C ILE A 413 -22.50 -21.76 16.40
N TYR A 414 -22.41 -23.02 16.76
CA TYR A 414 -22.32 -23.51 18.13
C TYR A 414 -21.10 -24.42 18.28
N MET A 415 -20.37 -24.25 19.38
CA MET A 415 -19.21 -25.06 19.76
C MET A 415 -19.34 -25.53 21.20
N PRO A 416 -19.30 -26.81 21.48
CA PRO A 416 -19.38 -27.32 22.85
C PRO A 416 -18.29 -26.77 23.74
N MET A 417 -18.63 -26.21 24.91
CA MET A 417 -17.66 -25.60 25.84
C MET A 417 -16.64 -26.62 26.34
N GLY A 418 -17.04 -27.86 26.53
CA GLY A 418 -16.14 -28.95 26.98
C GLY A 418 -14.99 -29.23 26.01
N ASP A 419 -15.19 -28.99 24.71
CA ASP A 419 -14.14 -29.12 23.70
C ASP A 419 -13.15 -27.94 23.70
N LEU A 420 -13.62 -26.76 24.11
CA LEU A 420 -12.86 -25.53 24.06
C LEU A 420 -12.04 -25.30 25.31
N ILE A 421 -12.61 -25.56 26.48
CA ILE A 421 -12.02 -25.23 27.77
C ILE A 421 -11.87 -26.52 28.60
N ASP A 422 -10.66 -26.72 29.11
CA ASP A 422 -10.44 -27.67 30.18
C ASP A 422 -10.82 -26.98 31.50
N PHE A 423 -12.02 -27.21 31.97
CA PHE A 423 -12.57 -26.54 33.15
C PHE A 423 -11.70 -26.73 34.41
N GLU A 424 -11.11 -27.93 34.59
CA GLU A 424 -10.23 -28.19 35.73
C GLU A 424 -8.89 -27.46 35.62
N ALA A 425 -8.26 -27.48 34.42
CA ALA A 425 -7.02 -26.77 34.16
C ALA A 425 -7.21 -25.26 34.24
N GLU A 426 -8.31 -24.72 33.71
CA GLU A 426 -8.60 -23.29 33.74
C GLU A 426 -8.96 -22.81 35.15
N ARG A 427 -9.72 -23.60 35.92
CA ARG A 427 -9.97 -23.33 37.33
C ARG A 427 -8.68 -23.34 38.15
N ALA A 428 -7.77 -24.27 37.86
CA ALA A 428 -6.46 -24.30 38.52
C ALA A 428 -5.58 -23.11 38.13
N ARG A 429 -5.63 -22.66 36.89
CA ARG A 429 -4.93 -21.46 36.38
C ARG A 429 -5.45 -20.20 37.06
N LEU A 430 -6.78 -20.00 37.02
CA LEU A 430 -7.43 -18.84 37.65
C LEU A 430 -7.22 -18.85 39.17
N GLY A 431 -7.21 -20.02 39.79
CA GLY A 431 -6.89 -20.17 41.22
C GLY A 431 -5.47 -19.74 41.58
N LYS A 432 -4.48 -20.03 40.72
CA LYS A 432 -3.11 -19.56 40.89
C LYS A 432 -3.00 -18.04 40.69
N GLU A 433 -3.69 -17.52 39.68
CA GLU A 433 -3.73 -16.08 39.39
C GLU A 433 -4.41 -15.31 40.55
N LYS A 434 -5.55 -15.82 41.06
CA LYS A 434 -6.25 -15.30 42.24
C LYS A 434 -5.32 -15.22 43.41
N LYS A 435 -4.61 -16.29 43.73
CA LYS A 435 -3.66 -16.33 44.85
C LYS A 435 -2.54 -15.26 44.70
N LYS A 436 -2.03 -15.12 43.48
CA LYS A 436 -1.01 -14.08 43.20
C LYS A 436 -1.54 -12.67 43.42
N VAL A 437 -2.77 -12.39 42.95
CA VAL A 437 -3.41 -11.07 43.17
C VAL A 437 -3.70 -10.82 44.64
N GLU A 438 -4.13 -11.84 45.42
CA GLU A 438 -4.30 -11.77 46.86
C GLU A 438 -2.99 -11.46 47.56
N ASP A 439 -1.88 -12.12 47.19
CA ASP A 439 -0.53 -11.84 47.72
C ASP A 439 -0.07 -10.41 47.39
N ASP A 440 -0.33 -9.92 46.15
CA ASP A 440 -0.03 -8.55 45.75
C ASP A 440 -0.86 -7.52 46.54
N ILE A 441 -2.15 -7.77 46.77
CA ILE A 441 -3.01 -6.95 47.61
C ILE A 441 -2.44 -6.91 49.06
N ALA A 442 -2.10 -8.07 49.61
CA ALA A 442 -1.53 -8.15 50.97
C ALA A 442 -0.22 -7.35 51.07
N PHE A 443 0.63 -7.40 50.05
CA PHE A 443 1.88 -6.62 50.00
C PHE A 443 1.62 -5.11 49.96
N VAL A 444 0.71 -4.64 49.10
CA VAL A 444 0.35 -3.21 49.02
C VAL A 444 -0.32 -2.74 50.31
N MET A 445 -1.23 -3.53 50.88
CA MET A 445 -1.89 -3.19 52.15
C MET A 445 -0.93 -3.16 53.31
N LYS A 446 0.10 -4.02 53.37
CA LYS A 446 1.16 -3.98 54.37
C LYS A 446 1.93 -2.66 54.33
N LYS A 447 2.17 -2.09 53.16
CA LYS A 447 2.77 -0.74 53.02
C LYS A 447 1.82 0.35 53.50
N LEU A 448 0.54 0.31 53.06
CA LEU A 448 -0.47 1.31 53.38
C LEU A 448 -0.86 1.29 54.88
N ASN A 449 -0.73 0.14 55.55
CA ASN A 449 -0.97 0.01 56.99
C ASN A 449 0.26 0.36 57.85
N ASN A 450 1.41 0.69 57.24
CA ASN A 450 2.60 1.10 57.97
C ASN A 450 2.60 2.63 58.22
N PRO A 451 2.41 3.12 59.46
CA PRO A 451 2.40 4.54 59.75
C PRO A 451 3.68 5.27 59.30
N LYS A 452 4.83 4.59 59.41
CA LYS A 452 6.11 5.15 58.98
C LYS A 452 6.19 5.40 57.46
N PHE A 453 5.41 4.67 56.68
CA PHE A 453 5.31 4.90 55.24
C PHE A 453 4.29 5.98 54.92
N VAL A 454 3.10 5.92 55.49
CA VAL A 454 2.00 6.84 55.18
C VAL A 454 2.30 8.26 55.65
N ASP A 455 2.99 8.43 56.81
CA ASP A 455 3.31 9.74 57.38
C ASP A 455 4.58 10.39 56.79
N LYS A 456 5.47 9.57 56.14
CA LYS A 456 6.77 10.07 55.64
C LYS A 456 6.88 10.08 54.11
N ALA A 457 6.07 9.30 53.39
CA ALA A 457 6.12 9.27 51.92
C ALA A 457 5.38 10.50 51.34
N PRO A 458 5.80 11.00 50.16
CA PRO A 458 5.07 12.04 49.45
C PRO A 458 3.62 11.62 49.17
N GLU A 459 2.69 12.57 49.25
CA GLU A 459 1.25 12.33 49.14
C GLU A 459 0.87 11.63 47.81
N ASN A 460 1.55 11.99 46.71
CA ASN A 460 1.38 11.36 45.39
C ASN A 460 1.79 9.87 45.38
N VAL A 461 2.76 9.46 46.17
CA VAL A 461 3.20 8.07 46.29
C VAL A 461 2.19 7.23 47.07
N VAL A 462 1.65 7.79 48.16
CA VAL A 462 0.60 7.14 48.95
C VAL A 462 -0.69 7.00 48.14
N ALA A 463 -1.06 8.05 47.38
CA ALA A 463 -2.22 8.00 46.48
C ALA A 463 -2.06 6.93 45.36
N ALA A 464 -0.89 6.83 44.75
CA ALA A 464 -0.60 5.80 43.73
C ALA A 464 -0.67 4.38 44.31
N GLU A 465 -0.19 4.11 45.52
CA GLU A 465 -0.31 2.81 46.17
C GLU A 465 -1.79 2.47 46.54
N ARG A 466 -2.61 3.47 46.90
CA ARG A 466 -4.06 3.28 47.10
C ARG A 466 -4.78 2.90 45.79
N GLU A 467 -4.53 3.67 44.72
CA GLU A 467 -5.10 3.38 43.41
C GLU A 467 -4.71 1.97 42.92
N LYS A 468 -3.46 1.58 43.17
CA LYS A 468 -2.99 0.22 42.86
C LYS A 468 -3.76 -0.85 43.66
N ALA A 469 -4.02 -0.60 44.98
CA ALA A 469 -4.81 -1.52 45.79
C ALA A 469 -6.26 -1.67 45.25
N ASP A 470 -6.86 -0.58 44.80
CA ASP A 470 -8.23 -0.61 44.28
C ASP A 470 -8.31 -1.32 42.94
N LYS A 471 -7.35 -1.10 42.03
CA LYS A 471 -7.25 -1.86 40.77
C LYS A 471 -7.04 -3.37 40.99
N LEU A 472 -6.22 -3.75 41.96
CA LEU A 472 -6.02 -5.15 42.31
C LEU A 472 -7.29 -5.79 42.90
N ARG A 473 -8.08 -5.06 43.69
CA ARG A 473 -9.37 -5.53 44.22
C ARG A 473 -10.41 -5.72 43.11
N GLU A 474 -10.47 -4.77 42.15
CA GLU A 474 -11.31 -4.93 40.95
C GLU A 474 -10.93 -6.16 40.17
N HIS A 475 -9.62 -6.40 39.96
CA HIS A 475 -9.12 -7.57 39.29
C HIS A 475 -9.47 -8.85 40.04
N LEU A 476 -9.34 -8.87 41.36
CA LEU A 476 -9.71 -10.02 42.20
C LEU A 476 -11.20 -10.34 42.06
N ALA A 477 -12.08 -9.37 42.09
CA ALA A 477 -13.53 -9.56 41.92
C ALA A 477 -13.87 -10.18 40.56
N LYS A 478 -13.22 -9.71 39.48
CA LYS A 478 -13.41 -10.30 38.13
C LYS A 478 -12.91 -11.74 38.04
N LEU A 479 -11.80 -12.08 38.72
CA LEU A 479 -11.28 -13.43 38.79
C LEU A 479 -12.25 -14.38 39.56
N GLU A 480 -12.81 -13.89 40.66
CA GLU A 480 -13.81 -14.66 41.45
C GLU A 480 -15.09 -14.90 40.66
N GLU A 481 -15.58 -13.91 39.94
CA GLU A 481 -16.72 -14.05 39.04
C GLU A 481 -16.42 -15.07 37.92
N SER A 482 -15.22 -14.98 37.31
CA SER A 482 -14.79 -15.94 36.30
C SER A 482 -14.68 -17.38 36.82
N ILE A 483 -14.16 -17.59 38.03
CA ILE A 483 -14.08 -18.91 38.67
C ILE A 483 -15.50 -19.45 38.99
N ALA A 484 -16.40 -18.59 39.45
CA ALA A 484 -17.79 -18.99 39.72
C ALA A 484 -18.54 -19.35 38.43
N ALA A 485 -18.26 -18.71 37.32
CA ALA A 485 -18.85 -19.01 36.01
C ALA A 485 -18.39 -20.35 35.42
N LEU A 486 -17.29 -20.91 35.91
CA LEU A 486 -16.80 -22.24 35.51
C LEU A 486 -17.46 -23.42 36.32
N GLY A 487 -18.45 -23.13 37.12
CA GLY A 487 -19.25 -24.07 37.84
C GLY A 487 -18.65 -24.48 39.15
#